data_54201e5bfc68848119c0da544e7f62dd
#
_entry.id   54201e5bfc68848119c0da544e7f62dd
#
_cell.length_a   1.000
_cell.length_b   1.000
_cell.length_c   1.000
_cell.angle_alpha   90.00
_cell.angle_beta   90.00
_cell.angle_gamma   90.00
#
_symmetry.space_group_name_H-M   'P 1'
#
loop_
_entity.id
_entity.type
_entity.pdbx_description
1 polymer ?
#
loop_
_entity_poly.entity_id
_entity_poly.type
_entity_poly.pdbx_seq_one_letter_code
_entity_poly.pdbx_strand_id
1 'polypeptide(L)'
;MTDGRTPSGGHPPDAEPAPTPPERTLAQDVATIGDPPPGRDGNGTSTARRLWDLMAVPIASIILALVVGAVIITLSSVVITGSLDLTLWIEAYTALVEGGLGIGADNPQTALTRTITNSAPLLLAGLSVALGFKAGLFNIGANGQVIVGGLTAAIVGAIVATWSPFLAIPAAVLAGAAASFFYGFIPGFLKATTGAHEVVTTIMLNFIAGLLGSALVIEFFRAPGFSFDRTGEILNAALPVIFGRDLHLGVLIAYAYVPITWWFVWKTTIGFEIRTVGANPDAARYAGMSPKRLVILTMSLCGMLAGLAGVILMLGEIGFYPATFGTAIGFDAIAIALLGRSHPVGVMLGALLFGFMRAGAPLMQIRAEIPAEIIDILTATILFF
;
A
#
# COMPACT_ATOMS: atom_id res chain seq x y z
N MET A 1 74.76 -1.38 50.62
CA MET A 1 74.44 -0.49 49.54
C MET A 1 73.49 -1.26 48.61
N THR A 2 72.20 -1.11 48.80
CA THR A 2 71.13 -1.85 48.12
C THR A 2 70.47 -0.90 47.16
N ASP A 3 70.62 -1.20 45.88
CA ASP A 3 70.04 -0.41 44.78
C ASP A 3 68.60 -0.88 44.52
N GLY A 4 67.66 -0.04 44.90
CA GLY A 4 66.23 -0.27 44.72
C GLY A 4 65.71 0.29 43.37
N ARG A 5 65.52 -0.56 42.36
CA ARG A 5 64.81 -0.20 41.13
C ARG A 5 63.38 -0.73 41.18
N THR A 6 62.42 0.18 41.27
CA THR A 6 61.01 -0.07 41.06
C THR A 6 60.77 -0.30 39.59
N PRO A 7 59.95 -1.33 39.16
CA PRO A 7 59.58 -1.49 37.78
C PRO A 7 58.49 -0.47 37.41
N SER A 8 58.78 0.28 36.36
CA SER A 8 57.77 1.19 35.71
C SER A 8 56.63 0.43 35.19
N GLY A 9 55.39 0.74 35.68
CA GLY A 9 54.14 0.21 35.17
C GLY A 9 53.92 0.67 33.73
N GLY A 10 54.04 -0.27 32.81
CA GLY A 10 53.60 -0.04 31.43
C GLY A 10 52.04 0.04 31.40
N HIS A 11 51.53 1.17 30.95
CA HIS A 11 50.11 1.27 30.55
C HIS A 11 49.87 0.26 29.43
N PRO A 12 48.74 -0.48 29.46
CA PRO A 12 48.32 -1.25 28.29
C PRO A 12 48.06 -0.29 27.14
N PRO A 13 48.42 -0.66 25.89
CA PRO A 13 48.13 0.18 24.73
C PRO A 13 46.62 0.44 24.64
N ASP A 14 46.27 1.71 24.41
CA ASP A 14 44.90 2.14 24.23
C ASP A 14 44.20 1.20 23.24
N ALA A 15 43.14 0.52 23.70
CA ALA A 15 42.33 -0.32 22.87
C ALA A 15 41.70 0.57 21.77
N GLU A 16 41.99 0.26 20.51
CA GLU A 16 41.31 0.90 19.38
C GLU A 16 39.80 0.90 19.64
N PRO A 17 39.12 2.05 19.48
CA PRO A 17 37.69 2.10 19.63
C PRO A 17 37.05 1.09 18.68
N ALA A 18 36.15 0.26 19.18
CA ALA A 18 35.43 -0.72 18.39
C ALA A 18 34.81 -0.01 17.18
N PRO A 19 34.88 -0.59 15.97
CA PRO A 19 34.32 0.01 14.77
C PRO A 19 32.86 0.35 15.01
N THR A 20 32.48 1.60 14.78
CA THR A 20 31.09 2.05 14.84
C THR A 20 30.25 1.16 13.92
N PRO A 21 29.16 0.58 14.42
CA PRO A 21 28.29 -0.24 13.56
C PRO A 21 27.84 0.60 12.35
N PRO A 22 27.80 0.02 11.16
CA PRO A 22 27.40 0.73 9.95
C PRO A 22 26.01 1.35 10.16
N GLU A 23 25.86 2.62 9.80
CA GLU A 23 24.58 3.33 9.87
C GLU A 23 23.52 2.55 9.08
N ARG A 24 22.43 2.21 9.75
CA ARG A 24 21.30 1.54 9.10
C ARG A 24 20.66 2.48 8.09
N THR A 25 20.33 1.97 6.92
CA THR A 25 19.55 2.73 5.94
C THR A 25 18.09 2.81 6.41
N LEU A 26 17.39 3.87 6.03
CA LEU A 26 15.96 4.08 6.34
C LEU A 26 15.11 2.87 5.94
N ALA A 27 15.46 2.20 4.82
CA ALA A 27 14.81 0.98 4.37
C ALA A 27 15.02 -0.20 5.33
N GLN A 28 16.19 -0.30 5.97
CA GLN A 28 16.47 -1.35 6.97
C GLN A 28 15.70 -1.11 8.26
N ASP A 29 15.56 0.16 8.69
CA ASP A 29 14.74 0.49 9.85
C ASP A 29 13.28 0.18 9.60
N VAL A 30 12.76 0.50 8.40
CA VAL A 30 11.38 0.17 8.00
C VAL A 30 11.17 -1.33 7.89
N ALA A 31 12.16 -2.12 7.44
CA ALA A 31 12.07 -3.58 7.36
C ALA A 31 11.87 -4.25 8.73
N THR A 32 12.39 -3.65 9.79
CA THR A 32 12.28 -4.15 11.16
C THR A 32 11.04 -3.63 11.91
N ILE A 33 10.30 -2.68 11.34
CA ILE A 33 9.05 -2.19 11.92
C ILE A 33 8.06 -3.35 12.07
N GLY A 34 7.59 -3.57 13.30
CA GLY A 34 6.64 -4.64 13.64
C GLY A 34 7.27 -5.98 14.02
N ASP A 35 8.59 -6.14 13.94
CA ASP A 35 9.25 -7.30 14.52
C ASP A 35 9.49 -7.06 16.03
N PRO A 36 9.28 -8.06 16.90
CA PRO A 36 9.53 -7.89 18.33
C PRO A 36 11.01 -7.58 18.57
N PRO A 37 11.33 -6.66 19.50
CA PRO A 37 12.72 -6.32 19.80
C PRO A 37 13.47 -7.57 20.28
N PRO A 38 14.70 -7.84 19.80
CA PRO A 38 15.49 -8.96 20.24
C PRO A 38 15.80 -8.84 21.75
N GLY A 39 15.46 -9.86 22.53
CA GLY A 39 15.95 -10.03 23.89
C GLY A 39 15.08 -9.53 25.05
N ARG A 40 13.75 -9.37 24.88
CA ARG A 40 12.83 -9.09 26.01
C ARG A 40 11.88 -10.26 26.33
N ASP A 41 12.38 -11.46 26.34
CA ASP A 41 11.63 -12.65 26.78
C ASP A 41 11.87 -12.87 28.28
N GLY A 42 11.34 -12.02 29.13
CA GLY A 42 11.67 -12.17 30.55
C GLY A 42 10.65 -11.65 31.55
N ASN A 43 9.58 -10.98 31.15
CA ASN A 43 8.53 -10.61 32.11
C ASN A 43 7.18 -10.70 31.45
N GLY A 44 6.25 -11.46 32.06
CA GLY A 44 4.89 -11.72 31.62
C GLY A 44 4.03 -10.46 31.43
N THR A 45 4.36 -9.70 30.38
CA THR A 45 3.47 -8.63 29.92
C THR A 45 2.20 -9.25 29.38
N SER A 46 1.06 -8.92 29.97
CA SER A 46 -0.24 -9.44 29.54
C SER A 46 -0.43 -9.16 28.04
N THR A 47 -1.08 -10.08 27.33
CA THR A 47 -1.41 -9.96 25.89
C THR A 47 -2.08 -8.60 25.60
N ALA A 48 -2.89 -8.10 26.55
CA ALA A 48 -3.52 -6.78 26.47
C ALA A 48 -2.52 -5.64 26.42
N ARG A 49 -1.41 -5.69 27.17
CA ARG A 49 -0.39 -4.65 27.16
C ARG A 49 0.41 -4.68 25.84
N ARG A 50 0.70 -5.86 25.29
CA ARG A 50 1.34 -5.98 23.96
C ARG A 50 0.43 -5.42 22.84
N LEU A 51 -0.87 -5.72 22.90
CA LEU A 51 -1.85 -5.17 21.96
C LEU A 51 -1.95 -3.64 22.10
N TRP A 52 -1.96 -3.14 23.31
CA TRP A 52 -1.97 -1.69 23.56
C TRP A 52 -0.73 -1.00 22.98
N ASP A 53 0.47 -1.52 23.25
CA ASP A 53 1.73 -0.97 22.73
C ASP A 53 1.79 -0.98 21.19
N LEU A 54 1.14 -1.96 20.55
CA LEU A 54 1.04 -2.05 19.09
C LEU A 54 0.05 -1.06 18.50
N MET A 55 -1.07 -0.81 19.19
CA MET A 55 -2.19 -0.01 18.67
C MET A 55 -2.14 1.47 19.13
N ALA A 56 -1.39 1.78 20.18
CA ALA A 56 -1.37 3.12 20.76
C ALA A 56 -0.93 4.19 19.75
N VAL A 57 0.13 3.95 19.00
CA VAL A 57 0.64 4.90 18.00
C VAL A 57 -0.38 5.09 16.85
N PRO A 58 -0.87 4.05 16.17
CA PRO A 58 -1.90 4.21 15.14
C PRO A 58 -3.16 4.92 15.64
N ILE A 59 -3.64 4.59 16.84
CA ILE A 59 -4.83 5.24 17.42
C ILE A 59 -4.56 6.72 17.70
N ALA A 60 -3.41 7.04 18.28
CA ALA A 60 -3.03 8.43 18.56
C ALA A 60 -2.91 9.24 17.26
N SER A 61 -2.31 8.67 16.21
CA SER A 61 -2.21 9.30 14.88
C SER A 61 -3.60 9.60 14.29
N ILE A 62 -4.53 8.66 14.36
CA ILE A 62 -5.90 8.84 13.87
C ILE A 62 -6.61 9.96 14.67
N ILE A 63 -6.52 9.95 16.01
CA ILE A 63 -7.16 10.98 16.85
C ILE A 63 -6.58 12.35 16.52
N LEU A 64 -5.26 12.46 16.41
CA LEU A 64 -4.61 13.73 16.12
C LEU A 64 -4.97 14.23 14.72
N ALA A 65 -5.04 13.34 13.74
CA ALA A 65 -5.50 13.67 12.39
C ALA A 65 -6.96 14.18 12.38
N LEU A 66 -7.84 13.56 13.15
CA LEU A 66 -9.23 14.03 13.29
C LEU A 66 -9.29 15.41 13.94
N VAL A 67 -8.45 15.69 14.95
CA VAL A 67 -8.38 17.02 15.57
C VAL A 67 -7.88 18.07 14.57
N VAL A 68 -6.78 17.78 13.87
CA VAL A 68 -6.25 18.69 12.83
C VAL A 68 -7.27 18.89 11.71
N GLY A 69 -7.93 17.82 11.27
CA GLY A 69 -9.00 17.88 10.28
C GLY A 69 -10.18 18.73 10.72
N ALA A 70 -10.61 18.61 11.97
CA ALA A 70 -11.67 19.45 12.53
C ALA A 70 -11.30 20.94 12.48
N VAL A 71 -10.05 21.28 12.80
CA VAL A 71 -9.53 22.65 12.70
C VAL A 71 -9.54 23.13 11.23
N ILE A 72 -9.06 22.30 10.29
CA ILE A 72 -9.03 22.65 8.87
C ILE A 72 -10.46 22.84 8.33
N ILE A 73 -11.39 21.94 8.65
CA ILE A 73 -12.80 22.05 8.24
C ILE A 73 -13.42 23.33 8.80
N THR A 74 -13.18 23.63 10.09
CA THR A 74 -13.67 24.86 10.70
C THR A 74 -13.09 26.12 10.05
N LEU A 75 -11.80 26.12 9.70
CA LEU A 75 -11.18 27.23 9.00
C LEU A 75 -11.69 27.36 7.54
N SER A 76 -11.96 26.26 6.87
CA SER A 76 -12.49 26.27 5.50
C SER A 76 -13.92 26.84 5.44
N SER A 77 -14.69 26.81 6.54
CA SER A 77 -16.02 27.41 6.60
C SER A 77 -16.01 28.91 6.26
N VAL A 78 -14.94 29.62 6.64
CA VAL A 78 -14.79 31.05 6.30
C VAL A 78 -14.75 31.28 4.80
N VAL A 79 -14.12 30.36 4.05
CA VAL A 79 -14.01 30.44 2.58
C VAL A 79 -15.34 30.03 1.91
N ILE A 80 -16.03 29.04 2.47
CA ILE A 80 -17.24 28.45 1.90
C ILE A 80 -18.47 29.30 2.20
N THR A 81 -18.67 29.67 3.48
CA THR A 81 -19.90 30.37 3.96
C THR A 81 -19.69 31.84 4.25
N GLY A 82 -18.44 32.35 4.20
CA GLY A 82 -18.10 33.73 4.57
C GLY A 82 -18.10 34.01 6.07
N SER A 83 -18.37 32.99 6.91
CA SER A 83 -18.40 33.09 8.37
C SER A 83 -17.73 31.87 9.02
N LEU A 84 -17.17 32.07 10.23
CA LEU A 84 -16.58 30.97 10.97
C LEU A 84 -17.68 30.10 11.60
N ASP A 85 -17.86 28.90 11.10
CA ASP A 85 -18.79 27.91 11.66
C ASP A 85 -18.04 26.86 12.50
N LEU A 86 -18.21 26.93 13.80
CA LEU A 86 -17.59 26.02 14.76
C LEU A 86 -18.25 24.63 14.80
N THR A 87 -19.36 24.44 14.10
CA THR A 87 -20.13 23.18 14.11
C THR A 87 -19.95 22.38 12.82
N LEU A 88 -19.43 22.96 11.76
CA LEU A 88 -19.29 22.34 10.43
C LEU A 88 -18.51 21.01 10.48
N TRP A 89 -17.49 20.91 11.32
CA TRP A 89 -16.72 19.66 11.47
C TRP A 89 -17.55 18.51 12.05
N ILE A 90 -18.55 18.82 12.90
CA ILE A 90 -19.47 17.80 13.46
C ILE A 90 -20.34 17.24 12.33
N GLU A 91 -20.89 18.11 11.50
CA GLU A 91 -21.69 17.72 10.34
C GLU A 91 -20.87 16.91 9.33
N ALA A 92 -19.65 17.37 9.03
CA ALA A 92 -18.72 16.67 8.16
C ALA A 92 -18.39 15.26 8.66
N TYR A 93 -18.03 15.11 9.93
CA TYR A 93 -17.69 13.80 10.49
C TYR A 93 -18.89 12.88 10.69
N THR A 94 -20.06 13.42 11.02
CA THR A 94 -21.28 12.60 11.06
C THR A 94 -21.65 12.09 9.67
N ALA A 95 -21.52 12.91 8.63
CA ALA A 95 -21.72 12.50 7.25
C ALA A 95 -20.67 11.47 6.79
N LEU A 96 -19.39 11.62 7.20
CA LEU A 96 -18.33 10.64 6.93
C LEU A 96 -18.65 9.28 7.56
N VAL A 97 -19.09 9.25 8.80
CA VAL A 97 -19.44 8.01 9.52
C VAL A 97 -20.70 7.38 8.92
N GLU A 98 -21.71 8.16 8.59
CA GLU A 98 -22.92 7.68 7.94
C GLU A 98 -22.62 7.09 6.55
N GLY A 99 -21.85 7.79 5.72
CA GLY A 99 -21.48 7.33 4.37
C GLY A 99 -20.54 6.13 4.36
N GLY A 100 -19.66 5.99 5.37
CA GLY A 100 -18.68 4.91 5.44
C GLY A 100 -19.13 3.69 6.25
N LEU A 101 -19.82 3.87 7.38
CA LEU A 101 -20.30 2.78 8.25
C LEU A 101 -21.81 2.55 8.17
N GLY A 102 -22.57 3.48 7.59
CA GLY A 102 -24.01 3.41 7.53
C GLY A 102 -24.74 3.69 8.84
N ILE A 103 -24.04 4.23 9.83
CA ILE A 103 -24.66 4.56 11.12
C ILE A 103 -25.56 5.79 10.93
N GLY A 104 -26.87 5.59 11.06
CA GLY A 104 -27.86 6.62 10.78
C GLY A 104 -28.36 6.67 9.33
N ALA A 105 -27.82 5.86 8.42
CA ALA A 105 -28.24 5.79 7.03
C ALA A 105 -29.48 4.89 6.83
N ASP A 106 -30.28 5.20 5.81
CA ASP A 106 -31.43 4.38 5.42
C ASP A 106 -31.02 2.95 5.01
N ASN A 107 -29.82 2.79 4.44
CA ASN A 107 -29.28 1.52 3.99
C ASN A 107 -27.84 1.27 4.51
N PRO A 108 -27.68 0.85 5.78
CA PRO A 108 -26.34 0.61 6.38
C PRO A 108 -25.50 -0.41 5.60
N GLN A 109 -26.13 -1.42 5.02
CA GLN A 109 -25.43 -2.47 4.25
C GLN A 109 -24.69 -1.91 3.04
N THR A 110 -25.26 -0.91 2.35
CA THR A 110 -24.65 -0.30 1.17
C THR A 110 -23.39 0.47 1.55
N ALA A 111 -23.40 1.21 2.68
CA ALA A 111 -22.22 1.94 3.15
C ALA A 111 -21.08 0.98 3.52
N LEU A 112 -21.39 -0.08 4.28
CA LEU A 112 -20.41 -1.09 4.66
C LEU A 112 -19.83 -1.83 3.45
N THR A 113 -20.66 -2.22 2.48
CA THR A 113 -20.18 -2.88 1.25
C THR A 113 -19.26 -1.97 0.46
N ARG A 114 -19.54 -0.67 0.35
CA ARG A 114 -18.67 0.31 -0.30
C ARG A 114 -17.35 0.47 0.43
N THR A 115 -17.37 0.55 1.74
CA THR A 115 -16.13 0.62 2.54
C THR A 115 -15.23 -0.60 2.28
N ILE A 116 -15.80 -1.80 2.30
CA ILE A 116 -15.06 -3.04 2.06
C ILE A 116 -14.56 -3.09 0.60
N THR A 117 -15.38 -2.68 -0.37
CA THR A 117 -15.00 -2.66 -1.78
C THR A 117 -13.90 -1.64 -2.05
N ASN A 118 -14.03 -0.40 -1.58
CA ASN A 118 -13.01 0.63 -1.73
C ASN A 118 -11.69 0.27 -1.04
N SER A 119 -11.73 -0.55 0.03
CA SER A 119 -10.52 -1.02 0.71
C SER A 119 -9.77 -2.10 -0.05
N ALA A 120 -10.40 -2.86 -0.93
CA ALA A 120 -9.80 -4.02 -1.59
C ALA A 120 -8.59 -3.67 -2.47
N PRO A 121 -8.63 -2.69 -3.40
CA PRO A 121 -7.47 -2.29 -4.16
C PRO A 121 -6.38 -1.66 -3.27
N LEU A 122 -6.76 -0.90 -2.25
CA LEU A 122 -5.83 -0.31 -1.27
C LEU A 122 -5.10 -1.39 -0.46
N LEU A 123 -5.81 -2.46 -0.09
CA LEU A 123 -5.26 -3.60 0.63
C LEU A 123 -4.18 -4.31 -0.18
N LEU A 124 -4.45 -4.64 -1.44
CA LEU A 124 -3.48 -5.32 -2.31
C LEU A 124 -2.25 -4.45 -2.59
N ALA A 125 -2.45 -3.18 -2.87
CA ALA A 125 -1.36 -2.23 -3.05
C ALA A 125 -0.56 -2.05 -1.74
N GLY A 126 -1.24 -1.99 -0.58
CA GLY A 126 -0.62 -1.93 0.74
C GLY A 126 0.21 -3.17 1.07
N LEU A 127 -0.30 -4.37 0.75
CA LEU A 127 0.45 -5.62 0.90
C LEU A 127 1.68 -5.67 -0.01
N SER A 128 1.60 -5.11 -1.24
CA SER A 128 2.72 -4.93 -2.14
C SER A 128 3.85 -4.12 -1.49
N VAL A 129 3.53 -2.94 -0.98
CA VAL A 129 4.51 -2.04 -0.34
C VAL A 129 5.06 -2.67 0.94
N ALA A 130 4.21 -3.29 1.76
CA ALA A 130 4.61 -3.98 2.99
C ALA A 130 5.59 -5.12 2.73
N LEU A 131 5.39 -5.88 1.63
CA LEU A 131 6.33 -6.92 1.19
C LEU A 131 7.68 -6.32 0.80
N GLY A 132 7.67 -5.20 0.07
CA GLY A 132 8.88 -4.45 -0.29
C GLY A 132 9.66 -4.02 0.96
N PHE A 133 8.98 -3.44 1.95
CA PHE A 133 9.60 -3.02 3.21
C PHE A 133 10.25 -4.17 3.97
N LYS A 134 9.63 -5.37 3.98
CA LYS A 134 10.25 -6.55 4.60
C LYS A 134 11.53 -7.01 3.91
N ALA A 135 11.73 -6.64 2.65
CA ALA A 135 12.98 -6.86 1.91
C ALA A 135 13.99 -5.69 2.00
N GLY A 136 13.68 -4.64 2.78
CA GLY A 136 14.48 -3.43 2.80
C GLY A 136 14.42 -2.62 1.51
N LEU A 137 13.31 -2.74 0.75
CA LEU A 137 13.10 -2.08 -0.54
C LEU A 137 11.94 -1.09 -0.45
N PHE A 138 12.14 0.09 -1.04
CA PHE A 138 11.13 1.14 -1.08
C PHE A 138 10.42 1.14 -2.45
N ASN A 139 9.27 0.45 -2.54
CA ASN A 139 8.50 0.38 -3.79
C ASN A 139 7.54 1.57 -3.92
N ILE A 140 8.04 2.74 -4.36
CA ILE A 140 7.18 3.89 -4.71
C ILE A 140 6.47 3.65 -6.05
N GLY A 141 6.94 2.67 -6.85
CA GLY A 141 6.37 2.29 -8.13
C GLY A 141 5.03 1.57 -8.09
N ALA A 142 4.48 1.33 -6.91
CA ALA A 142 3.19 0.66 -6.77
C ALA A 142 2.09 1.33 -7.61
N ASN A 143 2.12 2.67 -7.74
CA ASN A 143 1.15 3.40 -8.55
C ASN A 143 1.21 3.05 -10.04
N GLY A 144 2.41 2.99 -10.63
CA GLY A 144 2.60 2.56 -12.02
C GLY A 144 2.26 1.09 -12.23
N GLN A 145 2.52 0.25 -11.23
CA GLN A 145 2.18 -1.17 -11.25
C GLN A 145 0.65 -1.38 -11.23
N VAL A 146 -0.10 -0.58 -10.47
CA VAL A 146 -1.58 -0.53 -10.49
C VAL A 146 -2.07 -0.16 -11.89
N ILE A 147 -1.50 0.90 -12.48
CA ILE A 147 -1.84 1.37 -13.82
C ILE A 147 -1.63 0.26 -14.87
N VAL A 148 -0.45 -0.36 -14.89
CA VAL A 148 -0.10 -1.42 -15.85
C VAL A 148 -0.99 -2.65 -15.68
N GLY A 149 -1.27 -3.06 -14.46
CA GLY A 149 -2.15 -4.19 -14.16
C GLY A 149 -3.59 -3.94 -14.61
N GLY A 150 -4.13 -2.79 -14.26
CA GLY A 150 -5.49 -2.40 -14.66
C GLY A 150 -5.64 -2.22 -16.17
N LEU A 151 -4.68 -1.55 -16.82
CA LEU A 151 -4.66 -1.38 -18.27
C LEU A 151 -4.65 -2.73 -19.00
N THR A 152 -3.71 -3.60 -18.63
CA THR A 152 -3.56 -4.90 -19.31
C THR A 152 -4.80 -5.77 -19.07
N ALA A 153 -5.34 -5.78 -17.84
CA ALA A 153 -6.55 -6.52 -17.54
C ALA A 153 -7.76 -6.01 -18.33
N ALA A 154 -7.91 -4.69 -18.48
CA ALA A 154 -9.00 -4.12 -19.27
C ALA A 154 -8.85 -4.39 -20.77
N ILE A 155 -7.64 -4.29 -21.32
CA ILE A 155 -7.39 -4.60 -22.74
C ILE A 155 -7.69 -6.07 -23.02
N VAL A 156 -7.10 -6.98 -22.23
CA VAL A 156 -7.33 -8.42 -22.41
C VAL A 156 -8.79 -8.75 -22.14
N GLY A 157 -9.42 -8.17 -21.09
CA GLY A 157 -10.82 -8.33 -20.80
C GLY A 157 -11.73 -7.92 -21.95
N ALA A 158 -11.43 -6.82 -22.64
CA ALA A 158 -12.16 -6.39 -23.83
C ALA A 158 -11.96 -7.33 -25.04
N ILE A 159 -10.73 -7.87 -25.22
CA ILE A 159 -10.44 -8.84 -26.28
C ILE A 159 -11.22 -10.15 -26.07
N VAL A 160 -11.25 -10.65 -24.83
CA VAL A 160 -11.93 -11.91 -24.48
C VAL A 160 -13.37 -11.71 -24.02
N ALA A 161 -13.96 -10.52 -24.23
CA ALA A 161 -15.28 -10.14 -23.74
C ALA A 161 -16.43 -11.08 -24.17
N THR A 162 -16.25 -11.78 -25.29
CA THR A 162 -17.21 -12.76 -25.83
C THR A 162 -16.99 -14.20 -25.35
N TRP A 163 -15.90 -14.46 -24.63
CA TRP A 163 -15.60 -15.78 -24.11
C TRP A 163 -16.50 -16.11 -22.90
N SER A 164 -16.55 -17.39 -22.53
CA SER A 164 -17.19 -17.77 -21.27
C SER A 164 -16.52 -17.05 -20.07
N PRO A 165 -17.29 -16.57 -19.08
CA PRO A 165 -16.74 -15.92 -17.89
C PRO A 165 -15.68 -16.76 -17.16
N PHE A 166 -15.81 -18.09 -17.18
CA PHE A 166 -14.84 -19.01 -16.59
C PHE A 166 -13.45 -18.95 -17.25
N LEU A 167 -13.34 -18.51 -18.48
CA LEU A 167 -12.08 -18.33 -19.21
C LEU A 167 -11.69 -16.84 -19.27
N ALA A 168 -12.65 -15.96 -19.48
CA ALA A 168 -12.42 -14.53 -19.65
C ALA A 168 -11.84 -13.89 -18.37
N ILE A 169 -12.44 -14.18 -17.21
CA ILE A 169 -11.99 -13.64 -15.92
C ILE A 169 -10.55 -14.07 -15.59
N PRO A 170 -10.22 -15.38 -15.54
CA PRO A 170 -8.83 -15.79 -15.29
C PRO A 170 -7.83 -15.25 -16.32
N ALA A 171 -8.19 -15.19 -17.60
CA ALA A 171 -7.32 -14.65 -18.64
C ALA A 171 -6.97 -13.19 -18.37
N ALA A 172 -7.97 -12.34 -18.09
CA ALA A 172 -7.77 -10.92 -17.82
C ALA A 172 -6.99 -10.70 -16.50
N VAL A 173 -7.34 -11.44 -15.43
CA VAL A 173 -6.65 -11.35 -14.13
C VAL A 173 -5.19 -11.78 -14.24
N LEU A 174 -4.91 -12.92 -14.87
CA LEU A 174 -3.54 -13.42 -15.01
C LEU A 174 -2.71 -12.51 -15.92
N ALA A 175 -3.30 -11.97 -17.00
CA ALA A 175 -2.61 -11.02 -17.87
C ALA A 175 -2.20 -9.74 -17.12
N GLY A 176 -3.10 -9.14 -16.36
CA GLY A 176 -2.80 -7.96 -15.55
C GLY A 176 -1.77 -8.24 -14.46
N ALA A 177 -1.89 -9.36 -13.76
CA ALA A 177 -0.92 -9.79 -12.74
C ALA A 177 0.47 -10.05 -13.35
N ALA A 178 0.55 -10.73 -14.49
CA ALA A 178 1.80 -11.01 -15.18
C ALA A 178 2.47 -9.74 -15.71
N ALA A 179 1.71 -8.85 -16.36
CA ALA A 179 2.24 -7.58 -16.86
C ALA A 179 2.85 -6.75 -15.74
N SER A 180 2.17 -6.65 -14.60
CA SER A 180 2.66 -5.92 -13.44
C SER A 180 3.82 -6.61 -12.72
N PHE A 181 3.87 -7.94 -12.72
CA PHE A 181 5.03 -8.70 -12.26
C PHE A 181 6.27 -8.33 -13.05
N PHE A 182 6.19 -8.33 -14.39
CA PHE A 182 7.29 -7.93 -15.25
C PHE A 182 7.59 -6.42 -15.15
N TYR A 183 6.60 -5.60 -14.92
CA TYR A 183 6.83 -4.17 -14.67
C TYR A 183 7.60 -3.93 -13.37
N GLY A 184 7.28 -4.66 -12.30
CA GLY A 184 8.02 -4.66 -11.04
C GLY A 184 9.41 -5.30 -11.15
N PHE A 185 9.62 -6.24 -12.09
CA PHE A 185 10.93 -6.81 -12.39
C PHE A 185 11.94 -5.74 -12.83
N ILE A 186 11.51 -4.73 -13.60
CA ILE A 186 12.40 -3.70 -14.16
C ILE A 186 13.22 -2.99 -13.07
N PRO A 187 12.60 -2.34 -12.06
CA PRO A 187 13.36 -1.65 -11.02
C PRO A 187 14.14 -2.61 -10.12
N GLY A 188 13.61 -3.83 -9.89
CA GLY A 188 14.33 -4.86 -9.15
C GLY A 188 15.61 -5.31 -9.86
N PHE A 189 15.56 -5.52 -11.18
CA PHE A 189 16.70 -5.88 -12.01
C PHE A 189 17.73 -4.75 -12.05
N LEU A 190 17.30 -3.51 -12.28
CA LEU A 190 18.20 -2.35 -12.30
C LEU A 190 18.93 -2.20 -10.95
N LYS A 191 18.22 -2.28 -9.83
CA LYS A 191 18.85 -2.24 -8.51
C LYS A 191 19.86 -3.36 -8.29
N ALA A 192 19.50 -4.58 -8.65
CA ALA A 192 20.35 -5.77 -8.43
C ALA A 192 21.61 -5.80 -9.29
N THR A 193 21.57 -5.23 -10.50
CA THR A 193 22.67 -5.32 -11.49
C THR A 193 23.50 -4.05 -11.55
N THR A 194 22.88 -2.89 -11.58
CA THR A 194 23.56 -1.58 -11.74
C THR A 194 23.71 -0.81 -10.41
N GLY A 195 23.03 -1.26 -9.34
CA GLY A 195 22.99 -0.52 -8.09
C GLY A 195 22.12 0.74 -8.13
N ALA A 196 21.28 0.90 -9.17
CA ALA A 196 20.39 2.04 -9.31
C ALA A 196 19.47 2.20 -8.07
N HIS A 197 19.25 3.45 -7.68
CA HIS A 197 18.39 3.72 -6.51
C HIS A 197 16.93 3.41 -6.86
N GLU A 198 16.33 2.45 -6.12
CA GLU A 198 14.97 1.96 -6.42
C GLU A 198 13.90 3.04 -6.36
N VAL A 199 14.04 4.01 -5.45
CA VAL A 199 13.09 5.12 -5.31
C VAL A 199 13.01 5.93 -6.61
N VAL A 200 14.16 6.30 -7.18
CA VAL A 200 14.23 7.11 -8.41
C VAL A 200 13.66 6.32 -9.59
N THR A 201 14.09 5.07 -9.75
CA THR A 201 13.63 4.22 -10.87
C THR A 201 12.13 3.95 -10.80
N THR A 202 11.59 3.70 -9.60
CA THR A 202 10.16 3.42 -9.42
C THR A 202 9.30 4.66 -9.61
N ILE A 203 9.74 5.86 -9.17
CA ILE A 203 9.03 7.11 -9.45
C ILE A 203 8.99 7.39 -10.96
N MET A 204 10.12 7.23 -11.67
CA MET A 204 10.14 7.43 -13.12
C MET A 204 9.20 6.45 -13.84
N LEU A 205 9.16 5.20 -13.41
CA LEU A 205 8.25 4.21 -13.95
C LEU A 205 6.77 4.56 -13.72
N ASN A 206 6.39 5.24 -12.64
CA ASN A 206 5.01 5.71 -12.46
C ASN A 206 4.59 6.67 -13.59
N PHE A 207 5.44 7.64 -13.93
CA PHE A 207 5.17 8.55 -15.04
C PHE A 207 5.11 7.82 -16.39
N ILE A 208 6.06 6.90 -16.63
CA ILE A 208 6.07 6.09 -17.85
C ILE A 208 4.79 5.27 -17.97
N ALA A 209 4.32 4.63 -16.88
CA ALA A 209 3.08 3.85 -16.87
C ALA A 209 1.87 4.71 -17.26
N GLY A 210 1.73 5.91 -16.68
CA GLY A 210 0.63 6.82 -16.97
C GLY A 210 0.62 7.29 -18.43
N LEU A 211 1.77 7.76 -18.92
CA LEU A 211 1.89 8.26 -20.29
C LEU A 211 1.73 7.14 -21.33
N LEU A 212 2.38 5.98 -21.10
CA LEU A 212 2.28 4.83 -21.98
C LEU A 212 0.85 4.27 -22.00
N GLY A 213 0.20 4.21 -20.82
CA GLY A 213 -1.18 3.75 -20.71
C GLY A 213 -2.14 4.63 -21.51
N SER A 214 -2.02 5.94 -21.36
CA SER A 214 -2.81 6.90 -22.13
C SER A 214 -2.58 6.77 -23.65
N ALA A 215 -1.31 6.74 -24.08
CA ALA A 215 -0.95 6.58 -25.49
C ALA A 215 -1.48 5.26 -26.09
N LEU A 216 -1.32 4.15 -25.37
CA LEU A 216 -1.82 2.84 -25.85
C LEU A 216 -3.34 2.83 -26.03
N VAL A 217 -4.09 3.44 -25.12
CA VAL A 217 -5.55 3.52 -25.24
C VAL A 217 -5.94 4.38 -26.44
N ILE A 218 -5.36 5.56 -26.59
CA ILE A 218 -5.73 6.52 -27.65
C ILE A 218 -5.38 5.96 -29.04
N GLU A 219 -4.18 5.42 -29.20
CA GLU A 219 -3.66 5.05 -30.54
C GLU A 219 -4.09 3.63 -30.96
N PHE A 220 -4.21 2.68 -30.03
CA PHE A 220 -4.37 1.27 -30.39
C PHE A 220 -5.65 0.61 -29.86
N PHE A 221 -6.17 1.03 -28.72
CA PHE A 221 -7.27 0.34 -28.03
C PHE A 221 -8.52 1.19 -27.81
N ARG A 222 -8.61 2.33 -28.49
CA ARG A 222 -9.75 3.22 -28.42
C ARG A 222 -11.04 2.58 -28.89
N ALA A 223 -12.06 2.54 -28.03
CA ALA A 223 -13.38 2.10 -28.41
C ALA A 223 -14.12 3.23 -29.16
N PRO A 224 -14.71 2.96 -30.33
CA PRO A 224 -15.46 3.97 -31.08
C PRO A 224 -16.81 4.28 -30.42
N GLY A 225 -17.34 5.50 -30.64
CA GLY A 225 -18.69 5.86 -30.23
C GLY A 225 -18.83 6.44 -28.81
N PHE A 226 -17.75 6.67 -28.11
CA PHE A 226 -17.76 7.28 -26.78
C PHE A 226 -17.22 8.72 -26.81
N SER A 227 -17.69 9.57 -25.88
CA SER A 227 -17.31 10.99 -25.77
C SER A 227 -15.90 11.20 -25.24
N PHE A 228 -15.29 10.17 -24.65
CA PHE A 228 -13.92 10.19 -24.13
C PHE A 228 -13.17 8.91 -24.53
N ASP A 229 -11.83 9.02 -24.54
CA ASP A 229 -10.98 7.91 -24.96
C ASP A 229 -10.93 6.83 -23.88
N ARG A 230 -11.33 5.62 -24.24
CA ARG A 230 -11.33 4.45 -23.34
C ARG A 230 -11.16 3.15 -24.14
N THR A 231 -10.83 2.07 -23.43
CA THR A 231 -10.86 0.72 -24.01
C THR A 231 -12.29 0.22 -24.23
N GLY A 232 -12.43 -0.88 -24.96
CA GLY A 232 -13.69 -1.61 -25.03
C GLY A 232 -14.19 -2.09 -23.67
N GLU A 233 -15.46 -2.44 -23.61
CA GLU A 233 -16.10 -2.99 -22.40
C GLU A 233 -15.66 -4.43 -22.16
N ILE A 234 -15.41 -4.77 -20.90
CA ILE A 234 -14.89 -6.08 -20.49
C ILE A 234 -15.95 -7.18 -20.43
N LEU A 235 -17.23 -6.83 -20.47
CA LEU A 235 -18.41 -7.72 -20.47
C LEU A 235 -18.22 -8.99 -19.60
N ASN A 236 -18.04 -10.17 -20.24
CA ASN A 236 -17.89 -11.45 -19.54
C ASN A 236 -16.59 -11.60 -18.72
N ALA A 237 -15.63 -10.68 -18.85
CA ALA A 237 -14.45 -10.63 -18.02
C ALA A 237 -14.68 -9.81 -16.73
N ALA A 238 -15.86 -9.20 -16.55
CA ALA A 238 -16.21 -8.49 -15.32
C ALA A 238 -16.29 -9.45 -14.13
N LEU A 239 -15.76 -9.01 -12.99
CA LEU A 239 -15.83 -9.79 -11.76
C LEU A 239 -17.27 -9.85 -11.24
N PRO A 240 -17.84 -11.04 -11.00
CA PRO A 240 -19.23 -11.17 -10.58
C PRO A 240 -19.47 -10.52 -9.23
N VAL A 241 -20.58 -9.80 -9.11
CA VAL A 241 -21.06 -9.25 -7.83
C VAL A 241 -21.62 -10.40 -6.99
N ILE A 242 -21.17 -10.50 -5.75
CA ILE A 242 -21.53 -11.59 -4.82
C ILE A 242 -22.62 -11.12 -3.85
N PHE A 243 -22.52 -9.86 -3.39
CA PHE A 243 -23.45 -9.32 -2.42
C PHE A 243 -23.70 -7.83 -2.64
N GLY A 244 -24.95 -7.40 -2.49
CA GLY A 244 -25.34 -6.01 -2.70
C GLY A 244 -25.14 -5.56 -4.15
N ARG A 245 -24.63 -4.34 -4.34
CA ARG A 245 -24.32 -3.73 -5.64
C ARG A 245 -22.83 -3.65 -5.93
N ASP A 246 -22.03 -3.59 -4.89
CA ASP A 246 -20.63 -3.17 -4.98
C ASP A 246 -19.65 -4.29 -4.64
N LEU A 247 -20.09 -5.30 -3.86
CA LEU A 247 -19.18 -6.35 -3.37
C LEU A 247 -19.02 -7.47 -4.42
N HIS A 248 -17.94 -7.41 -5.17
CA HIS A 248 -17.60 -8.35 -6.24
C HIS A 248 -16.50 -9.36 -5.82
N LEU A 249 -16.31 -10.40 -6.61
CA LEU A 249 -15.34 -11.49 -6.33
C LEU A 249 -13.91 -10.97 -6.06
N GLY A 250 -13.51 -9.88 -6.69
CA GLY A 250 -12.20 -9.26 -6.48
C GLY A 250 -11.94 -8.85 -5.02
N VAL A 251 -12.98 -8.45 -4.31
CA VAL A 251 -12.88 -8.12 -2.88
C VAL A 251 -12.49 -9.35 -2.08
N LEU A 252 -13.14 -10.50 -2.31
CA LEU A 252 -12.78 -11.76 -1.64
C LEU A 252 -11.33 -12.16 -1.95
N ILE A 253 -10.90 -12.00 -3.21
CA ILE A 253 -9.53 -12.27 -3.61
C ILE A 253 -8.57 -11.36 -2.83
N ALA A 254 -8.84 -10.05 -2.75
CA ALA A 254 -7.98 -9.12 -2.02
C ALA A 254 -7.82 -9.50 -0.54
N TYR A 255 -8.91 -9.82 0.12
CA TYR A 255 -8.87 -10.23 1.53
C TYR A 255 -8.23 -11.62 1.74
N ALA A 256 -8.36 -12.53 0.78
CA ALA A 256 -7.66 -13.82 0.81
C ALA A 256 -6.13 -13.66 0.72
N TYR A 257 -5.64 -12.60 0.08
CA TYR A 257 -4.20 -12.32 0.04
C TYR A 257 -3.61 -11.94 1.41
N VAL A 258 -4.41 -11.53 2.40
CA VAL A 258 -3.90 -11.25 3.76
C VAL A 258 -3.28 -12.50 4.40
N PRO A 259 -4.01 -13.62 4.59
CA PRO A 259 -3.42 -14.85 5.13
C PRO A 259 -2.38 -15.46 4.19
N ILE A 260 -2.52 -15.34 2.85
CA ILE A 260 -1.54 -15.82 1.88
C ILE A 260 -0.22 -15.08 2.05
N THR A 261 -0.23 -13.75 2.11
CA THR A 261 0.98 -12.93 2.30
C THR A 261 1.60 -13.19 3.67
N TRP A 262 0.78 -13.31 4.71
CA TRP A 262 1.28 -13.69 6.03
C TRP A 262 1.98 -15.05 6.00
N TRP A 263 1.35 -16.07 5.44
CA TRP A 263 1.93 -17.40 5.31
C TRP A 263 3.22 -17.36 4.48
N PHE A 264 3.21 -16.66 3.34
CA PHE A 264 4.36 -16.54 2.46
C PHE A 264 5.55 -15.90 3.18
N VAL A 265 5.36 -14.77 3.84
CA VAL A 265 6.44 -14.01 4.49
C VAL A 265 6.97 -14.72 5.74
N TRP A 266 6.11 -15.34 6.56
CA TRP A 266 6.54 -15.89 7.86
C TRP A 266 6.70 -17.41 7.91
N LYS A 267 6.14 -18.16 6.95
CA LYS A 267 6.11 -19.62 6.99
C LYS A 267 6.86 -20.29 5.84
N THR A 268 7.40 -19.51 4.86
CA THR A 268 8.16 -20.08 3.74
C THR A 268 9.64 -19.75 3.84
N THR A 269 10.48 -20.58 3.20
CA THR A 269 11.94 -20.35 3.09
C THR A 269 12.24 -19.07 2.34
N ILE A 270 11.52 -18.80 1.24
CA ILE A 270 11.68 -17.57 0.45
C ILE A 270 11.33 -16.34 1.29
N GLY A 271 10.24 -16.38 2.06
CA GLY A 271 9.86 -15.29 2.97
C GLY A 271 10.90 -15.06 4.07
N PHE A 272 11.50 -16.12 4.60
CA PHE A 272 12.61 -16.02 5.55
C PHE A 272 13.82 -15.34 4.90
N GLU A 273 14.24 -15.76 3.70
CA GLU A 273 15.35 -15.16 2.95
C GLU A 273 15.10 -13.68 2.65
N ILE A 274 13.87 -13.31 2.23
CA ILE A 274 13.46 -11.91 1.98
C ILE A 274 13.66 -11.06 3.23
N ARG A 275 13.19 -11.52 4.39
CA ARG A 275 13.35 -10.78 5.66
C ARG A 275 14.80 -10.69 6.11
N THR A 276 15.59 -11.75 5.90
CA THR A 276 17.01 -11.78 6.25
C THR A 276 17.81 -10.80 5.40
N VAL A 277 17.55 -10.76 4.07
CA VAL A 277 18.18 -9.77 3.16
C VAL A 277 17.74 -8.35 3.51
N GLY A 278 16.47 -8.14 3.87
CA GLY A 278 15.98 -6.83 4.33
C GLY A 278 16.65 -6.33 5.60
N ALA A 279 16.92 -7.23 6.56
CA ALA A 279 17.58 -6.89 7.81
C ALA A 279 19.08 -6.64 7.63
N ASN A 280 19.77 -7.53 6.90
CA ASN A 280 21.20 -7.39 6.62
C ASN A 280 21.61 -8.18 5.38
N PRO A 281 21.81 -7.51 4.22
CA PRO A 281 22.19 -8.15 2.98
C PRO A 281 23.52 -8.90 3.02
N ASP A 282 24.49 -8.40 3.80
CA ASP A 282 25.82 -9.00 3.89
C ASP A 282 25.77 -10.28 4.73
N ALA A 283 25.08 -10.26 5.87
CA ALA A 283 24.86 -11.46 6.67
C ALA A 283 24.11 -12.54 5.86
N ALA A 284 23.09 -12.15 5.08
CA ALA A 284 22.38 -13.06 4.19
C ALA A 284 23.33 -13.71 3.16
N ARG A 285 24.26 -12.94 2.59
CA ARG A 285 25.27 -13.45 1.65
C ARG A 285 26.20 -14.47 2.30
N TYR A 286 26.68 -14.21 3.51
CA TYR A 286 27.50 -15.17 4.27
C TYR A 286 26.74 -16.46 4.59
N ALA A 287 25.42 -16.38 4.78
CA ALA A 287 24.57 -17.54 4.97
C ALA A 287 24.21 -18.29 3.64
N GLY A 288 24.82 -17.90 2.51
CA GLY A 288 24.61 -18.55 1.20
C GLY A 288 23.38 -18.07 0.43
N MET A 289 22.65 -17.07 0.90
CA MET A 289 21.51 -16.48 0.20
C MET A 289 22.00 -15.55 -0.94
N SER A 290 21.17 -15.36 -1.97
CA SER A 290 21.49 -14.46 -3.09
C SER A 290 20.68 -13.16 -3.01
N PRO A 291 21.20 -12.05 -2.42
CA PRO A 291 20.46 -10.80 -2.31
C PRO A 291 19.99 -10.27 -3.65
N LYS A 292 20.78 -10.39 -4.73
CA LYS A 292 20.40 -9.95 -6.07
C LYS A 292 19.12 -10.62 -6.57
N ARG A 293 19.03 -11.96 -6.45
CA ARG A 293 17.85 -12.71 -6.89
C ARG A 293 16.62 -12.35 -6.04
N LEU A 294 16.81 -12.18 -4.72
CA LEU A 294 15.73 -11.87 -3.80
C LEU A 294 15.18 -10.45 -4.00
N VAL A 295 16.04 -9.47 -4.29
CA VAL A 295 15.62 -8.10 -4.66
C VAL A 295 14.74 -8.13 -5.92
N ILE A 296 15.20 -8.83 -6.98
CA ILE A 296 14.44 -8.94 -8.24
C ILE A 296 13.09 -9.62 -7.99
N LEU A 297 13.10 -10.77 -7.32
CA LEU A 297 11.87 -11.53 -7.03
C LEU A 297 10.89 -10.71 -6.19
N THR A 298 11.37 -10.05 -5.13
CA THR A 298 10.52 -9.27 -4.25
C THR A 298 9.87 -8.11 -4.99
N MET A 299 10.63 -7.34 -5.79
CA MET A 299 10.08 -6.24 -6.58
C MET A 299 9.07 -6.73 -7.63
N SER A 300 9.32 -7.89 -8.24
CA SER A 300 8.36 -8.52 -9.18
C SER A 300 7.07 -8.93 -8.46
N LEU A 301 7.16 -9.55 -7.28
CA LEU A 301 5.99 -9.92 -6.47
C LEU A 301 5.24 -8.69 -5.96
N CYS A 302 5.95 -7.63 -5.58
CA CYS A 302 5.34 -6.34 -5.27
C CYS A 302 4.57 -5.80 -6.48
N GLY A 303 5.18 -5.86 -7.68
CA GLY A 303 4.51 -5.48 -8.92
C GLY A 303 3.22 -6.26 -9.15
N MET A 304 3.25 -7.57 -8.98
CA MET A 304 2.08 -8.43 -9.13
C MET A 304 0.96 -8.05 -8.15
N LEU A 305 1.27 -7.86 -6.87
CA LEU A 305 0.28 -7.50 -5.85
C LEU A 305 -0.35 -6.13 -6.11
N ALA A 306 0.47 -5.12 -6.43
CA ALA A 306 -0.03 -3.79 -6.79
C ALA A 306 -0.83 -3.83 -8.11
N GLY A 307 -0.38 -4.61 -9.10
CA GLY A 307 -1.11 -4.79 -10.35
C GLY A 307 -2.47 -5.43 -10.17
N LEU A 308 -2.59 -6.41 -9.26
CA LEU A 308 -3.88 -7.01 -8.90
C LEU A 308 -4.85 -5.97 -8.31
N ALA A 309 -4.38 -4.93 -7.62
CA ALA A 309 -5.24 -3.82 -7.21
C ALA A 309 -5.86 -3.11 -8.42
N GLY A 310 -5.06 -2.84 -9.46
CA GLY A 310 -5.54 -2.28 -10.72
C GLY A 310 -6.51 -3.21 -11.46
N VAL A 311 -6.22 -4.51 -11.46
CA VAL A 311 -7.10 -5.54 -12.04
C VAL A 311 -8.47 -5.51 -11.38
N ILE A 312 -8.51 -5.52 -10.04
CA ILE A 312 -9.78 -5.50 -9.29
C ILE A 312 -10.57 -4.24 -9.59
N LEU A 313 -9.89 -3.09 -9.66
CA LEU A 313 -10.52 -1.81 -9.95
C LEU A 313 -11.16 -1.79 -11.34
N MET A 314 -10.44 -2.29 -12.37
CA MET A 314 -10.95 -2.29 -13.74
C MET A 314 -12.02 -3.36 -13.97
N LEU A 315 -11.79 -4.60 -13.51
CA LEU A 315 -12.71 -5.71 -13.76
C LEU A 315 -13.89 -5.76 -12.77
N GLY A 316 -13.75 -5.11 -11.59
CA GLY A 316 -14.77 -5.15 -10.54
C GLY A 316 -15.63 -3.89 -10.47
N GLU A 317 -15.07 -2.71 -10.73
CA GLU A 317 -15.72 -1.44 -10.46
C GLU A 317 -15.99 -0.63 -11.73
N ILE A 318 -14.98 -0.45 -12.61
CA ILE A 318 -15.05 0.52 -13.71
C ILE A 318 -15.61 -0.12 -15.01
N GLY A 319 -15.19 -1.34 -15.33
CA GLY A 319 -15.66 -2.04 -16.55
C GLY A 319 -14.95 -1.69 -17.84
N PHE A 320 -13.97 -0.79 -17.83
CA PHE A 320 -13.13 -0.36 -18.95
C PHE A 320 -11.92 0.42 -18.41
N TYR A 321 -10.95 0.75 -19.26
CA TYR A 321 -9.85 1.61 -18.86
C TYR A 321 -9.95 2.97 -19.59
N PRO A 322 -10.14 4.09 -18.85
CA PRO A 322 -10.14 5.43 -19.45
C PRO A 322 -8.70 5.89 -19.74
N ALA A 323 -8.47 6.55 -20.88
CA ALA A 323 -7.13 7.03 -21.26
C ALA A 323 -6.53 8.01 -20.26
N THR A 324 -7.39 8.78 -19.57
CA THR A 324 -6.99 9.74 -18.52
C THR A 324 -6.95 9.12 -17.12
N PHE A 325 -6.86 7.78 -17.02
CA PHE A 325 -6.86 7.11 -15.73
C PHE A 325 -5.66 7.57 -14.89
N GLY A 326 -5.97 8.25 -13.80
CA GLY A 326 -5.02 8.61 -12.74
C GLY A 326 -5.46 7.99 -11.43
N THR A 327 -4.52 7.51 -10.65
CA THR A 327 -4.79 6.94 -9.33
C THR A 327 -3.72 7.36 -8.33
N ALA A 328 -4.11 7.53 -7.07
CA ALA A 328 -3.21 7.72 -5.94
C ALA A 328 -3.06 6.45 -5.09
N ILE A 329 -3.71 5.34 -5.48
CA ILE A 329 -3.76 4.08 -4.71
C ILE A 329 -2.37 3.60 -4.33
N GLY A 330 -1.39 3.72 -5.24
CA GLY A 330 -0.01 3.31 -4.97
C GLY A 330 0.69 4.19 -3.93
N PHE A 331 0.35 5.46 -3.83
CA PHE A 331 0.87 6.38 -2.81
C PHE A 331 0.18 6.14 -1.46
N ASP A 332 -1.14 6.00 -1.45
CA ASP A 332 -1.90 5.65 -0.24
C ASP A 332 -1.46 4.30 0.33
N ALA A 333 -1.05 3.37 -0.54
CA ALA A 333 -0.50 2.08 -0.15
C ALA A 333 0.74 2.20 0.75
N ILE A 334 1.56 3.24 0.56
CA ILE A 334 2.73 3.51 1.40
C ILE A 334 2.27 3.87 2.81
N ALA A 335 1.30 4.79 2.91
CA ALA A 335 0.71 5.19 4.17
C ALA A 335 0.08 3.99 4.91
N ILE A 336 -0.69 3.18 4.19
CA ILE A 336 -1.35 1.99 4.72
C ILE A 336 -0.32 0.95 5.21
N ALA A 337 0.77 0.74 4.47
CA ALA A 337 1.83 -0.19 4.85
C ALA A 337 2.57 0.27 6.11
N LEU A 338 2.84 1.58 6.24
CA LEU A 338 3.48 2.17 7.42
C LEU A 338 2.56 2.14 8.63
N LEU A 339 1.31 2.57 8.49
CA LEU A 339 0.30 2.52 9.54
C LEU A 339 0.08 1.08 10.03
N GLY A 340 0.08 0.12 9.10
CA GLY A 340 -0.03 -1.32 9.38
C GLY A 340 1.28 -1.96 9.86
N ARG A 341 2.36 -1.19 10.06
CA ARG A 341 3.71 -1.68 10.46
C ARG A 341 4.21 -2.82 9.57
N SER A 342 3.90 -2.78 8.29
CA SER A 342 4.25 -3.81 7.31
C SER A 342 3.81 -5.23 7.72
N HIS A 343 2.79 -5.35 8.57
CA HIS A 343 2.18 -6.63 8.94
C HIS A 343 0.86 -6.79 8.18
N PRO A 344 0.57 -7.94 7.52
CA PRO A 344 -0.60 -8.10 6.66
C PRO A 344 -1.94 -7.77 7.32
N VAL A 345 -2.12 -8.14 8.59
CA VAL A 345 -3.34 -7.79 9.34
C VAL A 345 -3.41 -6.29 9.63
N GLY A 346 -2.28 -5.65 9.97
CA GLY A 346 -2.22 -4.21 10.16
C GLY A 346 -2.51 -3.45 8.87
N VAL A 347 -1.95 -3.92 7.74
CA VAL A 347 -2.24 -3.38 6.39
C VAL A 347 -3.73 -3.52 6.06
N MET A 348 -4.36 -4.63 6.41
CA MET A 348 -5.81 -4.83 6.23
C MET A 348 -6.62 -3.79 7.03
N LEU A 349 -6.27 -3.56 8.28
CA LEU A 349 -6.95 -2.55 9.12
C LEU A 349 -6.73 -1.13 8.59
N GLY A 350 -5.51 -0.81 8.15
CA GLY A 350 -5.22 0.47 7.50
C GLY A 350 -6.00 0.65 6.20
N ALA A 351 -6.06 -0.38 5.35
CA ALA A 351 -6.84 -0.35 4.11
C ALA A 351 -8.34 -0.17 4.37
N LEU A 352 -8.89 -0.81 5.42
CA LEU A 352 -10.28 -0.60 5.84
C LEU A 352 -10.53 0.83 6.31
N LEU A 353 -9.60 1.44 7.06
CA LEU A 353 -9.71 2.83 7.48
C LEU A 353 -9.75 3.78 6.27
N PHE A 354 -8.84 3.60 5.31
CA PHE A 354 -8.82 4.43 4.09
C PHE A 354 -10.03 4.15 3.19
N GLY A 355 -10.48 2.89 3.09
CA GLY A 355 -11.70 2.51 2.40
C GLY A 355 -12.94 3.16 3.01
N PHE A 356 -13.02 3.22 4.34
CA PHE A 356 -14.05 3.93 5.10
C PHE A 356 -14.05 5.44 4.78
N MET A 357 -12.88 6.08 4.80
CA MET A 357 -12.77 7.50 4.47
C MET A 357 -13.23 7.77 3.03
N ARG A 358 -12.79 6.95 2.07
CA ARG A 358 -13.21 7.09 0.66
C ARG A 358 -14.70 6.81 0.44
N ALA A 359 -15.30 5.88 1.18
CA ALA A 359 -16.73 5.59 1.08
C ALA A 359 -17.60 6.70 1.67
N GLY A 360 -17.16 7.34 2.75
CA GLY A 360 -17.86 8.43 3.41
C GLY A 360 -17.66 9.80 2.75
N ALA A 361 -16.57 9.96 2.00
CA ALA A 361 -16.19 11.22 1.33
C ALA A 361 -17.31 11.90 0.55
N PRO A 362 -18.04 11.22 -0.35
CA PRO A 362 -19.07 11.85 -1.15
C PRO A 362 -20.23 12.41 -0.30
N LEU A 363 -20.61 11.72 0.76
CA LEU A 363 -21.67 12.19 1.64
C LEU A 363 -21.24 13.39 2.46
N MET A 364 -19.99 13.38 2.95
CA MET A 364 -19.38 14.51 3.65
C MET A 364 -19.33 15.74 2.74
N GLN A 365 -18.91 15.57 1.46
CA GLN A 365 -18.87 16.63 0.48
C GLN A 365 -20.26 17.23 0.19
N ILE A 366 -21.29 16.40 0.08
CA ILE A 366 -22.65 16.86 -0.23
C ILE A 366 -23.28 17.60 0.96
N ARG A 367 -23.11 17.11 2.19
CA ARG A 367 -23.77 17.69 3.37
C ARG A 367 -23.04 18.92 3.92
N ALA A 368 -21.73 18.82 4.07
CA ALA A 368 -20.95 19.90 4.65
C ALA A 368 -20.43 20.90 3.58
N GLU A 369 -20.75 20.68 2.31
CA GLU A 369 -20.33 21.50 1.17
C GLU A 369 -18.80 21.72 1.08
N ILE A 370 -18.03 20.82 1.70
CA ILE A 370 -16.56 20.90 1.75
C ILE A 370 -15.92 20.18 0.55
N PRO A 371 -14.79 20.71 0.05
CA PRO A 371 -14.07 20.08 -1.06
C PRO A 371 -13.61 18.66 -0.71
N ALA A 372 -13.58 17.77 -1.73
CA ALA A 372 -13.14 16.37 -1.56
C ALA A 372 -11.68 16.28 -1.09
N GLU A 373 -10.87 17.26 -1.41
CA GLU A 373 -9.45 17.39 -1.03
C GLU A 373 -9.22 17.43 0.49
N ILE A 374 -10.23 17.78 1.26
CA ILE A 374 -10.17 17.71 2.74
C ILE A 374 -9.92 16.28 3.22
N ILE A 375 -10.43 15.28 2.50
CA ILE A 375 -10.19 13.88 2.83
C ILE A 375 -8.76 13.47 2.54
N ASP A 376 -8.19 13.98 1.44
CA ASP A 376 -6.78 13.76 1.13
C ASP A 376 -5.87 14.39 2.19
N ILE A 377 -6.26 15.58 2.72
CA ILE A 377 -5.55 16.23 3.83
C ILE A 377 -5.67 15.40 5.11
N LEU A 378 -6.86 14.87 5.45
CA LEU A 378 -7.04 13.97 6.59
C LEU A 378 -6.17 12.74 6.46
N THR A 379 -6.15 12.12 5.29
CA THR A 379 -5.34 10.96 4.95
C THR A 379 -3.84 11.25 5.12
N ALA A 380 -3.37 12.38 4.57
CA ALA A 380 -1.98 12.82 4.69
C ALA A 380 -1.61 13.12 6.16
N THR A 381 -2.54 13.66 6.94
CA THR A 381 -2.33 13.95 8.37
C THR A 381 -2.20 12.68 9.21
N ILE A 382 -2.98 11.63 8.90
CA ILE A 382 -2.84 10.31 9.54
C ILE A 382 -1.44 9.72 9.27
N LEU A 383 -0.91 9.95 8.07
CA LEU A 383 0.44 9.47 7.72
C LEU A 383 1.54 10.27 8.43
N PHE A 384 1.32 11.57 8.63
CA PHE A 384 2.32 12.46 9.22
C PHE A 384 2.54 12.17 10.71
N PHE A 385 1.53 11.76 11.43
CA PHE A 385 1.58 11.42 12.86
C PHE A 385 1.66 9.92 13.11
#